data_e40988c7fd69bf4eb296feff6ffb7408
#
_entry.id   e40988c7fd69bf4eb296feff6ffb7408
#
_cell.length_a   1.000
_cell.length_b   1.000
_cell.length_c   1.000
_cell.angle_alpha   90.00
_cell.angle_beta   90.00
_cell.angle_gamma   90.00
#
_symmetry.space_group_name_H-M   'P 1'
#
loop_
_entity.id
_entity.type
_entity.pdbx_description
1 polymer ?
#
loop_
_entity_poly.entity_id
_entity_poly.type
_entity_poly.pdbx_seq_one_letter_code
_entity_poly.pdbx_strand_id
1 'polypeptide(L)'
;MKTLTAVTALILSVLFICGAKAPDTPVYEYKVDGIYIHDITVAELEDFYRIYGYKDYIYMRDWIYPPIFLTRLPRDFRSIKDPQKRNKLFLQIVGPLALKLGEELSEERLHIRLLEDRFQKQHDLTAEEEKFLEQQAEKYDIFTRLTGERRYAYIFKELLLRVNKLPPSLLMGAAAIESNWGTNRPANEGNSLYRELLWYSNEPGLIPEDETEDNSYKYKIFPSLLASMRSYTHKINSGVNYEQLRFLRAEIENRDKPVTGKALANAMIFDTNLRNFAGLLEYTMTFYELTNFDEATLGDIDWLDAKIPDAEK
;
A
#
# COMPACT_ATOMS: atom_id res chain seq x y z
N MET A 1 -0.32 -21.13 36.94
CA MET A 1 -0.05 -19.71 37.22
C MET A 1 1.19 -19.35 36.39
N LYS A 2 1.01 -18.78 35.22
CA LYS A 2 2.13 -18.25 34.37
C LYS A 2 2.11 -16.76 34.55
N THR A 3 3.19 -16.22 35.07
CA THR A 3 3.44 -14.80 35.29
C THR A 3 3.55 -14.06 33.97
N LEU A 4 2.65 -13.14 33.78
CA LEU A 4 2.66 -12.17 32.65
C LEU A 4 3.78 -11.15 32.96
N THR A 5 4.87 -11.19 32.19
CA THR A 5 5.90 -10.15 32.24
C THR A 5 5.42 -8.99 31.34
N ALA A 6 5.10 -7.87 31.98
CA ALA A 6 4.70 -6.65 31.28
C ALA A 6 5.90 -6.06 30.55
N VAL A 7 5.85 -6.03 29.22
CA VAL A 7 6.77 -5.23 28.40
C VAL A 7 6.34 -3.78 28.54
N THR A 8 7.15 -2.99 29.23
CA THR A 8 6.94 -1.55 29.40
C THR A 8 7.30 -0.86 28.09
N ALA A 9 6.32 -0.51 27.29
CA ALA A 9 6.51 0.33 26.11
C ALA A 9 6.95 1.74 26.55
N LEU A 10 8.19 2.10 26.27
CA LEU A 10 8.72 3.44 26.48
C LEU A 10 8.14 4.36 25.38
N ILE A 11 7.03 5.03 25.68
CA ILE A 11 6.47 6.08 24.83
C ILE A 11 7.33 7.32 25.00
N LEU A 12 8.25 7.58 24.07
CA LEU A 12 8.90 8.88 23.93
C LEU A 12 7.94 9.83 23.20
N SER A 13 7.16 10.59 23.95
CA SER A 13 6.38 11.73 23.42
C SER A 13 7.32 12.87 23.09
N VAL A 14 7.65 13.04 21.80
CA VAL A 14 8.39 14.21 21.32
C VAL A 14 7.42 15.36 21.13
N LEU A 15 7.51 16.35 22.00
CA LEU A 15 6.89 17.67 21.83
C LEU A 15 7.49 18.36 20.59
N PHE A 16 6.66 18.64 19.59
CA PHE A 16 7.03 19.49 18.46
C PHE A 16 7.24 20.93 18.95
N ILE A 17 8.49 21.33 19.10
CA ILE A 17 8.88 22.74 19.23
C ILE A 17 9.14 23.26 17.82
N CYS A 18 8.38 24.26 17.44
CA CYS A 18 8.47 24.96 16.15
C CYS A 18 9.89 25.52 15.96
N GLY A 19 10.61 25.06 14.92
CA GLY A 19 11.91 25.63 14.53
C GLY A 19 13.14 24.71 14.68
N ALA A 20 13.01 23.46 15.14
CA ALA A 20 14.14 22.54 15.23
C ALA A 20 14.47 21.93 13.85
N LYS A 21 15.77 21.98 13.46
CA LYS A 21 16.34 21.19 12.38
C LYS A 21 15.94 19.73 12.58
N ALA A 22 15.52 19.04 11.51
CA ALA A 22 15.19 17.61 11.59
C ALA A 22 16.34 16.84 12.29
N PRO A 23 16.02 15.89 13.18
CA PRO A 23 17.07 15.16 13.88
C PRO A 23 17.96 14.43 12.88
N ASP A 24 19.27 14.49 13.05
CA ASP A 24 20.25 13.79 12.23
C ASP A 24 20.26 12.26 12.51
N THR A 25 19.38 11.77 13.38
CA THR A 25 19.25 10.36 13.77
C THR A 25 17.96 9.75 13.20
N PRO A 26 17.99 8.47 12.77
CA PRO A 26 16.80 7.74 12.33
C PRO A 26 15.72 7.70 13.41
N VAL A 27 14.45 7.79 12.97
CA VAL A 27 13.29 7.71 13.87
C VAL A 27 12.53 6.43 13.58
N TYR A 28 12.48 5.54 14.57
CA TYR A 28 11.83 4.24 14.49
C TYR A 28 10.66 4.14 15.44
N GLU A 29 9.60 3.45 15.02
CA GLU A 29 8.45 3.08 15.85
C GLU A 29 8.21 1.58 15.73
N TYR A 30 8.33 0.85 16.84
CA TYR A 30 8.05 -0.57 16.91
C TYR A 30 6.57 -0.78 17.25
N LYS A 31 5.85 -1.51 16.39
CA LYS A 31 4.45 -1.89 16.58
C LYS A 31 4.32 -3.41 16.57
N VAL A 32 3.16 -3.90 16.99
CA VAL A 32 2.85 -5.35 16.96
C VAL A 32 2.92 -5.95 15.56
N ASP A 33 2.72 -5.14 14.53
CA ASP A 33 2.69 -5.54 13.12
C ASP A 33 3.96 -5.20 12.35
N GLY A 34 5.01 -4.67 13.01
CA GLY A 34 6.29 -4.40 12.37
C GLY A 34 7.01 -3.14 12.83
N ILE A 35 8.05 -2.77 12.11
CA ILE A 35 8.89 -1.61 12.38
C ILE A 35 8.58 -0.51 11.38
N TYR A 36 8.16 0.66 11.89
CA TYR A 36 7.89 1.85 11.08
C TYR A 36 9.08 2.81 11.15
N ILE A 37 9.60 3.20 9.99
CA ILE A 37 10.75 4.11 9.87
C ILE A 37 10.23 5.45 9.34
N HIS A 38 10.37 6.50 10.15
CA HIS A 38 9.82 7.83 9.83
C HIS A 38 10.82 8.75 9.17
N ASP A 39 12.10 8.62 9.49
CA ASP A 39 13.17 9.41 8.89
C ASP A 39 14.49 8.64 8.93
N ILE A 40 15.19 8.58 7.77
CA ILE A 40 16.40 7.80 7.61
C ILE A 40 17.18 8.29 6.36
N THR A 41 18.50 8.09 6.33
CA THR A 41 19.31 8.19 5.11
C THR A 41 19.44 6.84 4.41
N VAL A 42 19.90 6.87 3.16
CA VAL A 42 20.16 5.63 2.38
C VAL A 42 21.15 4.73 3.07
N ALA A 43 22.25 5.29 3.58
CA ALA A 43 23.30 4.48 4.26
C ALA A 43 22.77 3.81 5.52
N GLU A 44 22.05 4.55 6.36
CA GLU A 44 21.44 4.02 7.58
C GLU A 44 20.38 2.94 7.25
N LEU A 45 19.59 3.11 6.17
CA LEU A 45 18.61 2.12 5.75
C LEU A 45 19.28 0.83 5.26
N GLU A 46 20.37 0.93 4.49
CA GLU A 46 21.12 -0.24 4.03
C GLU A 46 21.72 -1.02 5.21
N ASP A 47 22.25 -0.32 6.22
CA ASP A 47 22.72 -0.94 7.45
C ASP A 47 21.59 -1.60 8.23
N PHE A 48 20.45 -0.93 8.36
CA PHE A 48 19.25 -1.48 8.98
C PHE A 48 18.78 -2.76 8.27
N TYR A 49 18.65 -2.73 6.96
CA TYR A 49 18.27 -3.91 6.17
C TYR A 49 19.29 -5.05 6.31
N ARG A 50 20.57 -4.74 6.42
CA ARG A 50 21.64 -5.74 6.65
C ARG A 50 21.46 -6.44 7.99
N ILE A 51 21.18 -5.69 9.07
CA ILE A 51 20.94 -6.22 10.43
C ILE A 51 19.77 -7.19 10.40
N TYR A 52 18.65 -6.81 9.82
CA TYR A 52 17.44 -7.64 9.73
C TYR A 52 17.46 -8.65 8.57
N GLY A 53 18.60 -8.84 7.91
CA GLY A 53 18.74 -9.85 6.85
C GLY A 53 18.01 -9.55 5.55
N TYR A 54 17.51 -8.30 5.35
CA TYR A 54 16.84 -7.90 4.11
C TYR A 54 17.86 -7.45 3.06
N LYS A 55 18.66 -8.42 2.56
CA LYS A 55 19.77 -8.13 1.62
C LYS A 55 19.30 -7.86 0.19
N ASP A 56 18.25 -8.55 -0.24
CA ASP A 56 17.72 -8.43 -1.58
C ASP A 56 16.23 -8.79 -1.61
N TYR A 57 15.44 -8.09 -2.45
CA TYR A 57 14.03 -8.40 -2.59
C TYR A 57 13.76 -9.66 -3.44
N ILE A 58 14.71 -10.08 -4.29
CA ILE A 58 14.58 -11.28 -5.15
C ILE A 58 14.90 -12.56 -4.37
N TYR A 59 15.88 -12.52 -3.45
CA TYR A 59 16.44 -13.69 -2.79
C TYR A 59 15.92 -13.89 -1.36
N MET A 60 14.70 -13.46 -1.09
CA MET A 60 14.08 -13.73 0.22
C MET A 60 13.67 -15.20 0.29
N ARG A 61 14.12 -15.87 1.36
CA ARG A 61 13.81 -17.27 1.59
C ARG A 61 12.31 -17.43 1.83
N ASP A 62 11.72 -18.44 1.20
CA ASP A 62 10.31 -18.82 1.35
C ASP A 62 9.34 -17.67 1.03
N TRP A 63 9.79 -16.65 0.30
CA TRP A 63 9.02 -15.44 -0.05
C TRP A 63 8.42 -14.73 1.17
N ILE A 64 9.11 -14.81 2.31
CA ILE A 64 8.74 -14.08 3.53
C ILE A 64 9.56 -12.81 3.62
N TYR A 65 8.90 -11.66 3.64
CA TYR A 65 9.52 -10.34 3.68
C TYR A 65 9.45 -9.74 5.07
N PRO A 66 10.46 -8.95 5.49
CA PRO A 66 10.45 -8.31 6.79
C PRO A 66 9.33 -7.27 6.88
N PRO A 67 8.59 -7.20 8.00
CA PRO A 67 7.58 -6.17 8.24
C PRO A 67 8.26 -4.85 8.63
N ILE A 68 9.00 -4.26 7.68
CA ILE A 68 9.72 -2.99 7.82
C ILE A 68 9.09 -1.97 6.87
N PHE A 69 8.49 -0.93 7.43
CA PHE A 69 7.64 0.01 6.72
C PHE A 69 8.20 1.43 6.78
N LEU A 70 8.70 1.94 5.65
CA LEU A 70 9.09 3.33 5.55
C LEU A 70 7.87 4.22 5.36
N THR A 71 7.75 5.28 6.14
CA THR A 71 6.66 6.26 5.97
C THR A 71 6.95 7.25 4.86
N ARG A 72 8.23 7.45 4.52
CA ARG A 72 8.73 8.26 3.41
C ARG A 72 10.01 7.68 2.82
N LEU A 73 10.38 8.12 1.62
CA LEU A 73 11.68 7.77 1.05
C LEU A 73 12.81 8.36 1.91
N PRO A 74 14.01 7.72 1.93
CA PRO A 74 15.19 8.27 2.58
C PRO A 74 15.48 9.71 2.15
N ARG A 75 15.94 10.55 3.09
CA ARG A 75 16.20 11.99 2.85
C ARG A 75 17.09 12.27 1.64
N ASP A 76 18.05 11.41 1.38
CA ASP A 76 19.05 11.49 0.33
C ASP A 76 18.79 10.52 -0.84
N PHE A 77 17.57 9.96 -0.95
CA PHE A 77 17.23 8.95 -1.95
C PHE A 77 17.53 9.40 -3.39
N ARG A 78 17.25 10.66 -3.72
CA ARG A 78 17.52 11.26 -5.04
C ARG A 78 19.00 11.39 -5.36
N SER A 79 19.88 11.29 -4.37
CA SER A 79 21.34 11.36 -4.56
C SER A 79 21.95 10.08 -5.12
N ILE A 80 21.21 8.96 -5.09
CA ILE A 80 21.68 7.65 -5.61
C ILE A 80 21.87 7.77 -7.13
N LYS A 81 23.13 7.73 -7.57
CA LYS A 81 23.49 7.88 -8.99
C LYS A 81 23.34 6.58 -9.77
N ASP A 82 23.62 5.44 -9.13
CA ASP A 82 23.48 4.12 -9.75
C ASP A 82 21.99 3.73 -9.86
N PRO A 83 21.43 3.59 -11.09
CA PRO A 83 20.04 3.22 -11.28
C PRO A 83 19.71 1.82 -10.75
N GLN A 84 20.66 0.87 -10.82
CA GLN A 84 20.41 -0.50 -10.34
C GLN A 84 20.27 -0.51 -8.83
N LYS A 85 21.18 0.15 -8.12
CA LYS A 85 21.11 0.33 -6.66
C LYS A 85 19.82 1.03 -6.25
N ARG A 86 19.48 2.13 -6.92
CA ARG A 86 18.28 2.92 -6.63
C ARG A 86 17.00 2.11 -6.83
N ASN A 87 16.86 1.44 -7.97
CA ASN A 87 15.67 0.69 -8.31
C ASN A 87 15.49 -0.50 -7.35
N LYS A 88 16.58 -1.19 -7.01
CA LYS A 88 16.57 -2.25 -6.01
C LYS A 88 16.08 -1.74 -4.65
N LEU A 89 16.66 -0.65 -4.15
CA LEU A 89 16.28 -0.08 -2.85
C LEU A 89 14.83 0.42 -2.87
N PHE A 90 14.37 1.02 -3.97
CA PHE A 90 12.98 1.41 -4.14
C PHE A 90 12.03 0.21 -3.98
N LEU A 91 12.33 -0.91 -4.63
CA LEU A 91 11.51 -2.12 -4.55
C LEU A 91 11.55 -2.74 -3.16
N GLN A 92 12.69 -2.70 -2.47
CA GLN A 92 12.79 -3.13 -1.08
C GLN A 92 11.91 -2.27 -0.14
N ILE A 93 11.75 -0.98 -0.45
CA ILE A 93 10.89 -0.08 0.33
C ILE A 93 9.40 -0.34 0.05
N VAL A 94 9.01 -0.44 -1.22
CA VAL A 94 7.58 -0.50 -1.58
C VAL A 94 6.98 -1.92 -1.49
N GLY A 95 7.80 -2.97 -1.56
CA GLY A 95 7.35 -4.36 -1.49
C GLY A 95 6.62 -4.69 -0.18
N PRO A 96 7.24 -4.49 1.00
CA PRO A 96 6.56 -4.71 2.28
C PRO A 96 5.29 -3.87 2.46
N LEU A 97 5.25 -2.64 1.91
CA LEU A 97 4.05 -1.79 1.95
C LEU A 97 2.90 -2.38 1.12
N ALA A 98 3.21 -2.97 -0.04
CA ALA A 98 2.20 -3.62 -0.89
C ALA A 98 1.64 -4.89 -0.23
N LEU A 99 2.48 -5.68 0.45
CA LEU A 99 2.07 -6.84 1.22
C LEU A 99 1.19 -6.42 2.40
N LYS A 100 1.60 -5.41 3.17
CA LYS A 100 0.83 -4.86 4.29
C LYS A 100 -0.57 -4.40 3.87
N LEU A 101 -0.67 -3.67 2.77
CA LEU A 101 -1.96 -3.26 2.24
C LEU A 101 -2.82 -4.46 1.80
N GLY A 102 -2.17 -5.50 1.25
CA GLY A 102 -2.84 -6.75 0.90
C GLY A 102 -3.45 -7.45 2.12
N GLU A 103 -2.75 -7.48 3.25
CA GLU A 103 -3.27 -8.00 4.53
C GLU A 103 -4.48 -7.19 5.02
N GLU A 104 -4.35 -5.86 5.09
CA GLU A 104 -5.44 -4.96 5.54
C GLU A 104 -6.72 -5.17 4.72
N LEU A 105 -6.61 -5.25 3.40
CA LEU A 105 -7.77 -5.46 2.52
C LEU A 105 -8.32 -6.88 2.62
N SER A 106 -7.49 -7.87 2.90
CA SER A 106 -7.93 -9.26 3.11
C SER A 106 -8.72 -9.39 4.41
N GLU A 107 -8.30 -8.71 5.49
CA GLU A 107 -9.02 -8.65 6.76
C GLU A 107 -10.38 -7.92 6.61
N GLU A 108 -10.38 -6.76 5.92
CA GLU A 108 -11.61 -6.02 5.64
C GLU A 108 -12.61 -6.87 4.82
N ARG A 109 -12.12 -7.55 3.78
CA ARG A 109 -12.92 -8.46 2.96
C ARG A 109 -13.47 -9.65 3.75
N LEU A 110 -12.65 -10.24 4.61
CA LEU A 110 -13.07 -11.36 5.47
C LEU A 110 -14.21 -10.93 6.39
N HIS A 111 -14.10 -9.77 7.01
CA HIS A 111 -15.17 -9.23 7.87
C HIS A 111 -16.49 -9.06 7.08
N ILE A 112 -16.42 -8.49 5.87
CA ILE A 112 -17.60 -8.34 5.01
C ILE A 112 -18.21 -9.71 4.64
N ARG A 113 -17.39 -10.72 4.32
CA ARG A 113 -17.85 -12.09 4.03
C ARG A 113 -18.56 -12.73 5.21
N LEU A 114 -17.96 -12.66 6.40
CA LEU A 114 -18.56 -13.22 7.59
C LEU A 114 -19.91 -12.56 7.91
N LEU A 115 -20.01 -11.26 7.69
CA LEU A 115 -21.26 -10.53 7.86
C LEU A 115 -22.31 -10.92 6.81
N GLU A 116 -21.90 -11.07 5.54
CA GLU A 116 -22.79 -11.57 4.48
C GLU A 116 -23.31 -12.98 4.79
N ASP A 117 -22.41 -13.92 5.17
CA ASP A 117 -22.77 -15.30 5.51
C ASP A 117 -23.77 -15.36 6.67
N ARG A 118 -23.64 -14.48 7.66
CA ARG A 118 -24.59 -14.36 8.74
C ARG A 118 -25.93 -13.78 8.26
N PHE A 119 -25.90 -12.72 7.48
CA PHE A 119 -27.10 -12.11 6.90
C PHE A 119 -27.88 -13.10 6.04
N GLN A 120 -27.23 -13.90 5.21
CA GLN A 120 -27.89 -14.94 4.42
C GLN A 120 -28.62 -15.99 5.23
N LYS A 121 -28.18 -16.24 6.49
CA LYS A 121 -28.81 -17.21 7.39
C LYS A 121 -29.93 -16.64 8.25
N GLN A 122 -29.82 -15.39 8.66
CA GLN A 122 -30.73 -14.74 9.63
C GLN A 122 -31.67 -13.73 8.99
N HIS A 123 -31.36 -13.23 7.79
CA HIS A 123 -32.11 -12.22 7.05
C HIS A 123 -32.27 -10.87 7.77
N ASP A 124 -31.44 -10.63 8.81
CA ASP A 124 -31.40 -9.36 9.52
C ASP A 124 -29.96 -8.94 9.88
N LEU A 125 -29.80 -7.67 10.25
CA LEU A 125 -28.54 -7.09 10.74
C LEU A 125 -28.83 -6.36 12.05
N THR A 126 -27.88 -6.40 12.97
CA THR A 126 -27.92 -5.53 14.15
C THR A 126 -27.67 -4.08 13.73
N ALA A 127 -28.01 -3.11 14.59
CA ALA A 127 -27.78 -1.70 14.29
C ALA A 127 -26.31 -1.35 14.06
N GLU A 128 -25.38 -2.03 14.77
CA GLU A 128 -23.93 -1.86 14.58
C GLU A 128 -23.48 -2.39 13.22
N GLU A 129 -24.02 -3.52 12.78
CA GLU A 129 -23.70 -4.13 11.48
C GLU A 129 -24.30 -3.36 10.32
N GLU A 130 -25.52 -2.85 10.45
CA GLU A 130 -26.08 -1.94 9.47
C GLU A 130 -25.21 -0.70 9.32
N LYS A 131 -24.82 -0.09 10.44
CA LYS A 131 -23.94 1.07 10.43
C LYS A 131 -22.59 0.78 9.76
N PHE A 132 -21.97 -0.36 10.08
CA PHE A 132 -20.73 -0.79 9.44
C PHE A 132 -20.93 -0.95 7.92
N LEU A 133 -21.99 -1.65 7.50
CA LEU A 133 -22.30 -1.91 6.10
C LEU A 133 -22.52 -0.61 5.31
N GLU A 134 -23.25 0.35 5.89
CA GLU A 134 -23.50 1.67 5.27
C GLU A 134 -22.18 2.48 5.17
N GLN A 135 -21.34 2.45 6.19
CA GLN A 135 -20.03 3.10 6.14
C GLN A 135 -19.13 2.49 5.06
N GLN A 136 -19.16 1.17 4.89
CA GLN A 136 -18.44 0.52 3.80
C GLN A 136 -19.02 0.84 2.43
N ALA A 137 -20.35 0.89 2.32
CA ALA A 137 -21.01 1.29 1.07
C ALA A 137 -20.63 2.73 0.66
N GLU A 138 -20.63 3.66 1.62
CA GLU A 138 -20.18 5.05 1.40
C GLU A 138 -18.70 5.10 1.01
N LYS A 139 -17.84 4.41 1.77
CA LYS A 139 -16.39 4.34 1.51
C LYS A 139 -16.07 3.87 0.09
N TYR A 140 -16.83 2.92 -0.44
CA TYR A 140 -16.59 2.34 -1.77
C TYR A 140 -17.54 2.84 -2.86
N ASP A 141 -18.20 4.00 -2.66
CA ASP A 141 -19.09 4.65 -3.64
C ASP A 141 -20.23 3.73 -4.14
N ILE A 142 -20.86 2.98 -3.23
CA ILE A 142 -21.94 2.06 -3.55
C ILE A 142 -23.27 2.74 -3.25
N PHE A 143 -23.98 3.15 -4.30
CA PHE A 143 -25.27 3.81 -4.19
C PHE A 143 -26.36 2.94 -4.79
N THR A 144 -27.51 2.83 -4.10
CA THR A 144 -28.67 2.08 -4.60
C THR A 144 -29.97 2.69 -4.10
N ARG A 145 -31.03 2.53 -4.88
CA ARG A 145 -32.41 2.89 -4.51
C ARG A 145 -33.21 1.70 -3.94
N LEU A 146 -32.58 0.53 -3.84
CA LEU A 146 -33.18 -0.65 -3.23
C LEU A 146 -33.41 -0.43 -1.74
N THR A 147 -34.35 -1.15 -1.16
CA THR A 147 -34.70 -1.09 0.27
C THR A 147 -34.78 -2.49 0.87
N GLY A 148 -34.68 -2.58 2.23
CA GLY A 148 -34.77 -3.84 2.97
C GLY A 148 -33.68 -4.84 2.57
N GLU A 149 -33.98 -6.13 2.64
CA GLU A 149 -33.05 -7.23 2.36
C GLU A 149 -32.38 -7.11 0.97
N ARG A 150 -33.13 -6.63 -0.04
CA ARG A 150 -32.57 -6.45 -1.40
C ARG A 150 -31.45 -5.39 -1.43
N ARG A 151 -31.58 -4.36 -0.59
CA ARG A 151 -30.54 -3.34 -0.44
C ARG A 151 -29.26 -3.95 0.10
N TYR A 152 -29.35 -4.69 1.21
CA TYR A 152 -28.19 -5.30 1.84
C TYR A 152 -27.53 -6.33 0.93
N ALA A 153 -28.31 -7.21 0.30
CA ALA A 153 -27.79 -8.17 -0.66
C ALA A 153 -27.02 -7.51 -1.81
N TYR A 154 -27.52 -6.39 -2.33
CA TYR A 154 -26.86 -5.62 -3.36
C TYR A 154 -25.54 -4.99 -2.82
N ILE A 155 -25.56 -4.40 -1.63
CA ILE A 155 -24.36 -3.79 -1.03
C ILE A 155 -23.28 -4.85 -0.78
N PHE A 156 -23.61 -6.01 -0.22
CA PHE A 156 -22.66 -7.11 -0.04
C PHE A 156 -22.02 -7.55 -1.35
N LYS A 157 -22.85 -7.77 -2.38
CA LYS A 157 -22.36 -8.14 -3.71
C LYS A 157 -21.34 -7.12 -4.27
N GLU A 158 -21.68 -5.83 -4.20
CA GLU A 158 -20.81 -4.76 -4.68
C GLU A 158 -19.55 -4.61 -3.82
N LEU A 159 -19.66 -4.71 -2.50
CA LEU A 159 -18.51 -4.68 -1.60
C LEU A 159 -17.54 -5.83 -1.90
N LEU A 160 -18.03 -7.06 -2.05
CA LEU A 160 -17.18 -8.21 -2.33
C LEU A 160 -16.55 -8.16 -3.74
N LEU A 161 -17.11 -7.40 -4.67
CA LEU A 161 -16.48 -7.12 -5.95
C LEU A 161 -15.37 -6.05 -5.82
N ARG A 162 -15.56 -5.05 -4.95
CA ARG A 162 -14.69 -3.87 -4.78
C ARG A 162 -13.59 -4.11 -3.73
N VAL A 163 -13.97 -4.54 -2.52
CA VAL A 163 -13.03 -4.75 -1.41
C VAL A 163 -12.20 -6.00 -1.65
N ASN A 164 -11.04 -5.81 -2.25
CA ASN A 164 -10.10 -6.89 -2.49
C ASN A 164 -8.69 -6.34 -2.70
N LYS A 165 -7.69 -7.15 -2.35
CA LYS A 165 -6.29 -6.81 -2.61
C LYS A 165 -6.01 -6.75 -4.11
N LEU A 166 -5.05 -5.92 -4.47
CA LEU A 166 -4.39 -5.95 -5.77
C LEU A 166 -3.08 -6.76 -5.64
N PRO A 167 -2.65 -7.43 -6.71
CA PRO A 167 -1.36 -8.10 -6.71
C PRO A 167 -0.24 -7.12 -6.33
N PRO A 168 0.64 -7.46 -5.37
CA PRO A 168 1.76 -6.62 -5.00
C PRO A 168 2.63 -6.21 -6.18
N SER A 169 2.88 -7.13 -7.13
CA SER A 169 3.64 -6.83 -8.34
C SER A 169 3.05 -5.69 -9.17
N LEU A 170 1.72 -5.61 -9.26
CA LEU A 170 1.00 -4.53 -9.95
C LEU A 170 1.22 -3.18 -9.26
N LEU A 171 1.06 -3.15 -7.94
CA LEU A 171 1.25 -1.93 -7.12
C LEU A 171 2.70 -1.44 -7.17
N MET A 172 3.66 -2.35 -7.03
CA MET A 172 5.09 -2.04 -7.08
C MET A 172 5.51 -1.52 -8.46
N GLY A 173 5.07 -2.19 -9.53
CA GLY A 173 5.35 -1.79 -10.90
C GLY A 173 4.77 -0.43 -11.24
N ALA A 174 3.51 -0.17 -10.87
CA ALA A 174 2.87 1.12 -11.06
C ALA A 174 3.59 2.23 -10.25
N ALA A 175 3.94 1.97 -8.99
CA ALA A 175 4.71 2.89 -8.15
C ALA A 175 6.07 3.23 -8.78
N ALA A 176 6.80 2.23 -9.30
CA ALA A 176 8.09 2.43 -9.95
C ALA A 176 7.99 3.35 -11.18
N ILE A 177 6.99 3.12 -12.02
CA ILE A 177 6.77 3.90 -13.25
C ILE A 177 6.32 5.32 -12.90
N GLU A 178 5.28 5.47 -12.10
CA GLU A 178 4.67 6.75 -11.79
C GLU A 178 5.56 7.66 -10.93
N SER A 179 6.34 7.09 -10.00
CA SER A 179 7.29 7.86 -9.19
C SER A 179 8.64 8.10 -9.88
N ASN A 180 8.81 7.58 -11.11
CA ASN A 180 10.13 7.49 -11.75
C ASN A 180 11.17 6.86 -10.79
N TRP A 181 10.83 5.68 -10.27
CA TRP A 181 11.67 4.96 -9.30
C TRP A 181 11.98 5.78 -8.04
N GLY A 182 11.00 6.50 -7.53
CA GLY A 182 11.12 7.34 -6.34
C GLY A 182 11.93 8.62 -6.55
N THR A 183 12.26 9.02 -7.78
CA THR A 183 13.10 10.19 -8.01
C THR A 183 12.33 11.48 -8.28
N ASN A 184 11.06 11.39 -8.67
CA ASN A 184 10.28 12.59 -8.95
C ASN A 184 9.93 13.36 -7.67
N ARG A 185 9.59 14.63 -7.84
CA ARG A 185 9.26 15.54 -6.74
C ARG A 185 8.02 15.08 -5.95
N PRO A 186 6.90 14.65 -6.57
CA PRO A 186 5.73 14.18 -5.84
C PRO A 186 6.02 13.02 -4.87
N ALA A 187 6.85 12.06 -5.26
CA ALA A 187 7.22 10.93 -4.39
C ALA A 187 8.07 11.37 -3.19
N ASN A 188 9.01 12.31 -3.39
CA ASN A 188 9.94 12.73 -2.35
C ASN A 188 9.37 13.77 -1.37
N GLU A 189 8.63 14.75 -1.88
CA GLU A 189 8.11 15.85 -1.08
C GLU A 189 6.68 15.60 -0.60
N GLY A 190 5.91 14.79 -1.33
CA GLY A 190 4.49 14.55 -1.08
C GLY A 190 4.13 13.12 -0.76
N ASN A 191 5.08 12.18 -0.65
CA ASN A 191 4.83 10.75 -0.52
C ASN A 191 3.88 10.19 -1.59
N SER A 192 3.77 10.86 -2.75
CA SER A 192 2.84 10.54 -3.83
C SER A 192 3.47 9.56 -4.81
N LEU A 193 3.34 8.25 -4.53
CA LEU A 193 3.93 7.19 -5.35
C LEU A 193 3.30 7.09 -6.74
N TYR A 194 2.04 7.49 -6.89
CA TYR A 194 1.25 7.30 -8.11
C TYR A 194 0.83 8.62 -8.77
N ARG A 195 1.41 9.74 -8.37
CA ARG A 195 1.14 11.09 -8.88
C ARG A 195 -0.35 11.42 -8.99
N GLU A 196 -1.14 11.02 -8.00
CA GLU A 196 -2.56 11.34 -7.99
C GLU A 196 -2.80 12.84 -8.01
N LEU A 197 -3.78 13.28 -8.80
CA LEU A 197 -4.06 14.69 -9.04
C LEU A 197 -5.27 15.17 -8.22
N LEU A 198 -5.17 16.40 -7.72
CA LEU A 198 -6.27 17.18 -7.17
C LEU A 198 -6.65 18.24 -8.20
N TRP A 199 -7.81 18.10 -8.82
CA TRP A 199 -8.32 19.04 -9.81
C TRP A 199 -9.17 20.10 -9.14
N TYR A 200 -8.89 21.39 -9.40
CA TYR A 200 -9.67 22.55 -8.89
C TYR A 200 -9.96 22.47 -7.38
N SER A 201 -9.04 21.88 -6.60
CA SER A 201 -9.20 21.64 -5.17
C SER A 201 -8.47 22.68 -4.33
N ASN A 202 -9.09 23.09 -3.20
CA ASN A 202 -8.45 23.91 -2.17
C ASN A 202 -7.62 23.09 -1.18
N GLU A 203 -7.63 21.75 -1.29
CA GLU A 203 -6.81 20.90 -0.45
C GLU A 203 -5.31 21.16 -0.65
N PRO A 204 -4.49 20.94 0.41
CA PRO A 204 -3.03 21.02 0.28
C PRO A 204 -2.50 20.05 -0.79
N GLY A 205 -1.57 20.49 -1.62
CA GLY A 205 -0.96 19.68 -2.66
C GLY A 205 0.30 20.33 -3.20
N LEU A 206 1.09 19.58 -3.96
CA LEU A 206 2.28 20.09 -4.63
C LEU A 206 1.91 20.66 -5.99
N ILE A 207 2.22 21.93 -6.18
CA ILE A 207 2.05 22.61 -7.46
C ILE A 207 3.10 22.04 -8.44
N PRO A 208 2.75 21.67 -9.68
CA PRO A 208 3.71 21.26 -10.70
C PRO A 208 4.80 22.33 -10.95
N GLU A 209 6.01 21.91 -11.34
CA GLU A 209 7.14 22.85 -11.57
C GLU A 209 7.01 23.62 -12.89
N ASP A 210 6.28 23.07 -13.86
CA ASP A 210 6.18 23.61 -15.24
C ASP A 210 5.00 24.57 -15.42
N GLU A 211 4.48 25.17 -14.34
CA GLU A 211 3.24 25.91 -14.40
C GLU A 211 3.31 27.29 -15.02
N THR A 212 2.42 27.49 -15.99
CA THR A 212 1.82 28.78 -16.34
C THR A 212 0.64 29.06 -15.39
N GLU A 213 0.23 30.33 -15.28
CA GLU A 213 -0.72 30.87 -14.29
C GLU A 213 -2.09 30.17 -14.13
N ASP A 214 -2.39 29.13 -14.92
CA ASP A 214 -3.65 28.38 -14.89
C ASP A 214 -3.49 27.04 -14.14
N ASN A 215 -3.33 27.14 -12.82
CA ASN A 215 -3.15 25.99 -11.91
C ASN A 215 -4.43 25.16 -11.76
N SER A 216 -4.82 24.42 -12.78
CA SER A 216 -6.01 23.58 -12.75
C SER A 216 -5.86 22.34 -11.87
N TYR A 217 -4.63 21.94 -11.53
CA TYR A 217 -4.36 20.78 -10.69
C TYR A 217 -3.14 20.90 -9.79
N LYS A 218 -3.09 20.05 -8.75
CA LYS A 218 -1.94 19.82 -7.86
C LYS A 218 -1.69 18.33 -7.76
N TYR A 219 -0.47 17.92 -7.44
CA TYR A 219 -0.23 16.55 -7.00
C TYR A 219 -0.72 16.39 -5.56
N LYS A 220 -1.51 15.34 -5.31
CA LYS A 220 -1.98 14.98 -3.97
C LYS A 220 -0.79 14.62 -3.08
N ILE A 221 -0.79 15.10 -1.85
CA ILE A 221 0.22 14.76 -0.84
C ILE A 221 -0.37 13.81 0.19
N PHE A 222 0.48 12.97 0.75
CA PHE A 222 0.06 11.93 1.68
C PHE A 222 0.89 11.95 2.96
N PRO A 223 0.32 11.54 4.10
CA PRO A 223 1.06 11.44 5.36
C PRO A 223 2.14 10.34 5.32
N SER A 224 2.01 9.35 4.43
CA SER A 224 2.99 8.27 4.25
C SER A 224 2.90 7.64 2.87
N LEU A 225 3.94 6.88 2.49
CA LEU A 225 3.95 6.06 1.27
C LEU A 225 2.80 5.05 1.25
N LEU A 226 2.52 4.41 2.40
CA LEU A 226 1.40 3.47 2.53
C LEU A 226 0.05 4.17 2.32
N ALA A 227 -0.11 5.41 2.80
CA ALA A 227 -1.33 6.18 2.58
C ALA A 227 -1.54 6.50 1.09
N SER A 228 -0.47 6.80 0.34
CA SER A 228 -0.54 6.94 -1.12
C SER A 228 -0.97 5.63 -1.80
N MET A 229 -0.40 4.51 -1.37
CA MET A 229 -0.74 3.19 -1.92
C MET A 229 -2.20 2.80 -1.60
N ARG A 230 -2.70 3.10 -0.40
CA ARG A 230 -4.12 2.92 -0.03
C ARG A 230 -5.04 3.77 -0.91
N SER A 231 -4.73 5.05 -1.12
CA SER A 231 -5.52 5.95 -1.96
C SER A 231 -5.61 5.43 -3.40
N TYR A 232 -4.47 5.05 -3.97
CA TYR A 232 -4.41 4.49 -5.31
C TYR A 232 -5.20 3.17 -5.45
N THR A 233 -5.02 2.25 -4.50
CA THR A 233 -5.76 0.99 -4.49
C THR A 233 -7.26 1.21 -4.30
N HIS A 234 -7.64 2.16 -3.45
CA HIS A 234 -9.04 2.54 -3.28
C HIS A 234 -9.63 3.08 -4.59
N LYS A 235 -8.92 3.96 -5.31
CA LYS A 235 -9.33 4.47 -6.63
C LYS A 235 -9.60 3.32 -7.62
N ILE A 236 -8.75 2.28 -7.64
CA ILE A 236 -8.95 1.10 -8.50
C ILE A 236 -10.14 0.27 -8.01
N ASN A 237 -10.29 0.12 -6.72
CA ASN A 237 -11.34 -0.69 -6.11
C ASN A 237 -12.73 -0.04 -6.16
N SER A 238 -12.85 1.29 -6.18
CA SER A 238 -14.14 2.01 -6.22
C SER A 238 -14.44 2.66 -7.57
N GLY A 239 -13.43 3.17 -8.27
CA GLY A 239 -13.58 3.99 -9.46
C GLY A 239 -14.26 3.30 -10.64
N VAL A 240 -15.14 4.02 -11.34
CA VAL A 240 -15.91 3.49 -12.47
C VAL A 240 -15.01 3.00 -13.62
N ASN A 241 -13.90 3.68 -13.86
CA ASN A 241 -12.96 3.31 -14.94
C ASN A 241 -12.29 1.94 -14.74
N TYR A 242 -12.32 1.39 -13.53
CA TYR A 242 -11.69 0.10 -13.20
C TYR A 242 -12.70 -1.04 -13.01
N GLU A 243 -13.94 -0.85 -13.41
CA GLU A 243 -14.97 -1.87 -13.29
C GLU A 243 -14.57 -3.17 -14.00
N GLN A 244 -14.02 -3.07 -15.22
CA GLN A 244 -13.54 -4.24 -15.97
C GLN A 244 -12.39 -4.97 -15.25
N LEU A 245 -11.48 -4.24 -14.59
CA LEU A 245 -10.42 -4.85 -13.79
C LEU A 245 -11.02 -5.67 -12.64
N ARG A 246 -12.01 -5.12 -11.94
CA ARG A 246 -12.67 -5.81 -10.83
C ARG A 246 -13.41 -7.07 -11.28
N PHE A 247 -14.11 -7.02 -12.42
CA PHE A 247 -14.75 -8.21 -13.00
C PHE A 247 -13.74 -9.27 -13.43
N LEU A 248 -12.65 -8.88 -14.09
CA LEU A 248 -11.59 -9.79 -14.47
C LEU A 248 -10.95 -10.47 -13.25
N ARG A 249 -10.67 -9.69 -12.19
CA ARG A 249 -10.15 -10.21 -10.93
C ARG A 249 -11.10 -11.25 -10.32
N ALA A 250 -12.38 -10.93 -10.21
CA ALA A 250 -13.39 -11.85 -9.69
C ALA A 250 -13.55 -13.11 -10.57
N GLU A 251 -13.45 -12.99 -11.89
CA GLU A 251 -13.51 -14.12 -12.80
C GLU A 251 -12.31 -15.08 -12.62
N ILE A 252 -11.10 -14.53 -12.42
CA ILE A 252 -9.90 -15.34 -12.15
C ILE A 252 -10.05 -16.09 -10.82
N GLU A 253 -10.51 -15.40 -9.76
CA GLU A 253 -10.77 -16.01 -8.45
C GLU A 253 -11.83 -17.11 -8.52
N ASN A 254 -12.93 -16.89 -9.23
CA ASN A 254 -14.01 -17.89 -9.40
C ASN A 254 -13.57 -19.15 -10.16
N ARG A 255 -12.42 -19.09 -10.85
CA ARG A 255 -11.80 -20.23 -11.51
C ARG A 255 -10.69 -20.89 -10.66
N ASP A 256 -10.60 -20.53 -9.38
CA ASP A 256 -9.54 -20.97 -8.47
C ASP A 256 -8.12 -20.74 -8.99
N LYS A 257 -7.92 -19.63 -9.73
CA LYS A 257 -6.61 -19.25 -10.25
C LYS A 257 -6.02 -18.10 -9.46
N PRO A 258 -4.67 -18.06 -9.32
CA PRO A 258 -4.02 -16.92 -8.66
C PRO A 258 -4.22 -15.64 -9.48
N VAL A 259 -4.61 -14.58 -8.80
CA VAL A 259 -4.68 -13.24 -9.40
C VAL A 259 -3.29 -12.64 -9.36
N THR A 260 -2.69 -12.45 -10.54
CA THR A 260 -1.34 -11.90 -10.69
C THR A 260 -1.36 -10.51 -11.30
N GLY A 261 -0.30 -9.72 -11.05
CA GLY A 261 -0.18 -8.40 -11.66
C GLY A 261 -0.20 -8.45 -13.19
N LYS A 262 0.44 -9.46 -13.79
CA LYS A 262 0.41 -9.65 -15.25
C LYS A 262 -1.00 -9.91 -15.78
N ALA A 263 -1.81 -10.68 -15.06
CA ALA A 263 -3.18 -10.96 -15.46
C ALA A 263 -4.06 -9.70 -15.49
N LEU A 264 -3.76 -8.72 -14.62
CA LEU A 264 -4.53 -7.47 -14.53
C LEU A 264 -3.91 -6.29 -15.29
N ALA A 265 -2.66 -6.38 -15.75
CA ALA A 265 -1.94 -5.25 -16.36
C ALA A 265 -2.69 -4.60 -17.52
N ASN A 266 -3.29 -5.39 -18.41
CA ASN A 266 -4.05 -4.86 -19.54
C ASN A 266 -5.36 -4.16 -19.16
N ALA A 267 -5.86 -4.37 -17.95
CA ALA A 267 -7.03 -3.66 -17.43
C ALA A 267 -6.68 -2.30 -16.77
N MET A 268 -5.38 -1.94 -16.72
CA MET A 268 -4.87 -0.67 -16.18
C MET A 268 -4.78 0.46 -17.23
N ILE A 269 -5.50 0.34 -18.34
CA ILE A 269 -5.41 1.27 -19.50
C ILE A 269 -5.83 2.71 -19.21
N PHE A 270 -6.59 2.94 -18.13
CA PHE A 270 -7.12 4.28 -17.77
C PHE A 270 -6.32 4.98 -16.68
N ASP A 271 -5.21 4.41 -16.24
CA ASP A 271 -4.56 4.90 -15.03
C ASP A 271 -3.66 6.12 -15.25
N THR A 272 -3.17 6.30 -16.45
CA THR A 272 -2.17 7.33 -16.73
C THR A 272 -2.27 7.85 -18.16
N ASN A 273 -1.73 9.07 -18.39
CA ASN A 273 -1.53 9.62 -19.72
C ASN A 273 -0.34 9.00 -20.47
N LEU A 274 0.36 8.03 -19.87
CA LEU A 274 1.48 7.36 -20.50
C LEU A 274 0.98 6.40 -21.58
N ARG A 275 1.46 6.62 -22.80
CA ARG A 275 1.19 5.69 -23.91
C ARG A 275 1.75 4.32 -23.57
N ASN A 276 0.94 3.27 -23.81
CA ASN A 276 1.33 1.88 -23.56
C ASN A 276 1.71 1.57 -22.09
N PHE A 277 1.00 2.16 -21.13
CA PHE A 277 1.25 1.91 -19.70
C PHE A 277 1.21 0.43 -19.34
N ALA A 278 0.23 -0.32 -19.85
CA ALA A 278 0.12 -1.77 -19.62
C ALA A 278 1.37 -2.54 -20.06
N GLY A 279 1.90 -2.25 -21.25
CA GLY A 279 3.13 -2.87 -21.74
C GLY A 279 4.37 -2.51 -20.91
N LEU A 280 4.46 -1.24 -20.47
CA LEU A 280 5.54 -0.80 -19.59
C LEU A 280 5.44 -1.48 -18.21
N LEU A 281 4.22 -1.65 -17.71
CA LEU A 281 3.94 -2.33 -16.45
C LEU A 281 4.33 -3.82 -16.52
N GLU A 282 3.93 -4.52 -17.59
CA GLU A 282 4.32 -5.93 -17.83
C GLU A 282 5.84 -6.09 -17.96
N TYR A 283 6.49 -5.18 -18.71
CA TYR A 283 7.94 -5.16 -18.81
C TYR A 283 8.61 -4.98 -17.44
N THR A 284 8.16 -3.99 -16.66
CA THR A 284 8.71 -3.70 -15.34
C THR A 284 8.55 -4.90 -14.40
N MET A 285 7.35 -5.48 -14.33
CA MET A 285 7.09 -6.65 -13.50
C MET A 285 7.95 -7.87 -13.91
N THR A 286 8.17 -8.04 -15.22
CA THR A 286 8.97 -9.18 -15.72
C THR A 286 10.46 -8.96 -15.50
N PHE A 287 10.98 -7.79 -15.87
CA PHE A 287 12.41 -7.48 -15.79
C PHE A 287 12.94 -7.48 -14.34
N TYR A 288 12.13 -6.98 -13.41
CA TYR A 288 12.47 -6.94 -11.98
C TYR A 288 11.88 -8.11 -11.17
N GLU A 289 11.35 -9.14 -11.83
CA GLU A 289 10.83 -10.37 -11.20
C GLU A 289 9.77 -10.11 -10.11
N LEU A 290 8.98 -9.02 -10.24
CA LEU A 290 8.05 -8.58 -9.21
C LEU A 290 6.89 -9.57 -9.00
N THR A 291 6.59 -10.43 -9.97
CA THR A 291 5.52 -11.43 -9.86
C THR A 291 5.71 -12.41 -8.70
N ASN A 292 6.94 -12.55 -8.21
CA ASN A 292 7.23 -13.35 -7.03
C ASN A 292 6.57 -12.78 -5.76
N PHE A 293 6.32 -11.46 -5.73
CA PHE A 293 5.60 -10.83 -4.63
C PHE A 293 4.11 -11.18 -4.59
N ASP A 294 3.53 -11.67 -5.67
CA ASP A 294 2.10 -12.01 -5.70
C ASP A 294 1.76 -13.22 -4.80
N GLU A 295 2.77 -14.05 -4.49
CA GLU A 295 2.69 -15.20 -3.57
C GLU A 295 3.40 -14.95 -2.22
N ALA A 296 3.99 -13.77 -2.04
CA ALA A 296 4.76 -13.43 -0.86
C ALA A 296 3.88 -13.06 0.34
N THR A 297 4.48 -13.18 1.52
CA THR A 297 3.88 -12.80 2.81
C THR A 297 4.83 -11.94 3.63
N LEU A 298 4.29 -11.23 4.62
CA LEU A 298 5.11 -10.61 5.66
C LEU A 298 5.44 -11.62 6.74
N GLY A 299 6.65 -11.54 7.29
CA GLY A 299 6.99 -12.15 8.57
C GLY A 299 6.35 -11.39 9.72
N ASP A 300 6.28 -12.00 10.89
CA ASP A 300 5.89 -11.33 12.12
C ASP A 300 7.09 -10.64 12.80
N ILE A 301 6.82 -9.97 13.92
CA ILE A 301 7.87 -9.27 14.67
C ILE A 301 8.87 -10.26 15.30
N ASP A 302 8.41 -11.45 15.70
CA ASP A 302 9.27 -12.50 16.25
C ASP A 302 10.22 -13.04 15.19
N TRP A 303 9.77 -13.07 13.93
CA TRP A 303 10.64 -13.41 12.79
C TRP A 303 11.77 -12.39 12.61
N LEU A 304 11.52 -11.10 12.82
CA LEU A 304 12.56 -10.07 12.82
C LEU A 304 13.58 -10.28 13.94
N ASP A 305 13.11 -10.53 15.16
CA ASP A 305 13.98 -10.75 16.32
C ASP A 305 14.89 -11.97 16.16
N ALA A 306 14.40 -13.03 15.47
CA ALA A 306 15.18 -14.20 15.14
C ALA A 306 16.29 -13.94 14.12
N LYS A 307 16.27 -12.82 13.40
CA LYS A 307 17.28 -12.43 12.41
C LYS A 307 18.42 -11.58 12.99
N ILE A 308 18.23 -11.00 14.17
CA ILE A 308 19.28 -10.23 14.85
C ILE A 308 20.31 -11.21 15.41
N PRO A 309 21.61 -11.09 15.05
CA PRO A 309 22.65 -11.89 15.66
C PRO A 309 22.72 -11.70 17.19
N ASP A 310 22.97 -12.76 17.94
CA ASP A 310 23.04 -12.69 19.42
C ASP A 310 24.08 -11.71 19.97
N ALA A 311 25.04 -11.30 19.15
CA ALA A 311 26.04 -10.29 19.50
C ALA A 311 25.54 -8.84 19.44
N GLU A 312 24.35 -8.59 18.85
CA GLU A 312 23.74 -7.26 18.69
C GLU A 312 22.44 -7.13 19.54
N LYS A 313 22.05 -8.18 20.29
CA LYS A 313 21.01 -8.16 21.33
C LYS A 313 21.58 -7.73 22.66
#